data_7161ad1eecbce6c4714c27a0d50066a8
#
_entry.id   7161ad1eecbce6c4714c27a0d50066a8
#
_cell.length_a   1.000
_cell.length_b   1.000
_cell.length_c   1.000
_cell.angle_alpha   90.00
_cell.angle_beta   90.00
_cell.angle_gamma   90.00
#
_symmetry.space_group_name_H-M   'P 1'
#
loop_
_entity.id
_entity.type
_entity.pdbx_description
1 polymer ?
#
loop_
_entity_poly.entity_id
_entity_poly.type
_entity_poly.pdbx_seq_one_letter_code
_entity_poly.pdbx_strand_id
1 'polypeptide(L)'
;MTASFNRQNLKKTVRRSAGDGRTYIYPHRIVNGPAARGREVRAQLAIAIRYFETMVGQRRAALDPEALVALFGDHKLARGLVAAMARYYRYRPLQYSEVVPVAVADVLFEKRLGTPAALRANLFRFLNTAPRAGFATEGDRADILSDFGGDLGLDPEQLAELLWLDSEENWVLTRLATPDPADLIALYDFLALETVLRYASKLELEFRTPVAAAVGRDLRLLLGYYGLQCDLEEERAGRPWRVTLHGRADARGSWARHGKRLVRVLVRLLTAHPGCLESGEAQIELGNASTVLRMDAPVLAQLGAAPDGVGADVPSVLTPAACADLRAAGLPSKWALRLDPEPLVYAGGVLAPLALCMRQNRRVYLLPVESQATLDRVERALPHLRGRADLLLLAAPGVAWPEGRAPAPLLARGPDDTLDLQTVIALLEQHWGQEAPVPAVTEDISPLTALLGRVRREGLVSAAEALAVLGEAPAAGPLP
;
A
#
# COMPACT_ATOMS: atom_id res chain seq x y z
N MET A 1 -0.49 -1.55 -14.37
CA MET A 1 -0.73 -0.13 -14.03
C MET A 1 -1.25 -0.08 -12.61
N THR A 2 -0.41 0.14 -11.64
CA THR A 2 -0.90 0.73 -10.41
C THR A 2 -1.26 2.16 -10.77
N ALA A 3 -2.54 2.40 -11.06
CA ALA A 3 -3.02 3.74 -11.36
C ALA A 3 -2.93 4.58 -10.07
N SER A 4 -1.73 5.07 -9.76
CA SER A 4 -1.55 5.99 -8.65
C SER A 4 -2.10 7.35 -9.06
N PHE A 5 -2.91 7.94 -8.20
CA PHE A 5 -3.33 9.32 -8.39
C PHE A 5 -2.08 10.22 -8.34
N ASN A 6 -1.83 10.93 -9.42
CA ASN A 6 -0.61 11.72 -9.58
C ASN A 6 -0.92 13.07 -10.27
N ARG A 7 0.12 13.87 -10.52
CA ARG A 7 0.02 15.16 -11.17
C ARG A 7 -0.70 15.14 -12.53
N GLN A 8 -0.57 14.06 -13.29
CA GLN A 8 -1.18 13.94 -14.62
C GLN A 8 -2.71 13.77 -14.53
N ASN A 9 -3.18 13.12 -13.45
CA ASN A 9 -4.59 12.85 -13.18
C ASN A 9 -5.25 13.99 -12.40
N LEU A 10 -4.46 14.97 -11.94
CA LEU A 10 -4.95 16.08 -11.13
C LEU A 10 -5.64 17.12 -12.00
N LYS A 11 -6.96 17.26 -11.84
CA LYS A 11 -7.72 18.40 -12.37
C LYS A 11 -7.63 19.55 -11.37
N LYS A 12 -7.21 20.74 -11.83
CA LYS A 12 -7.01 21.92 -10.99
C LYS A 12 -7.26 23.19 -11.76
N THR A 13 -7.57 24.25 -11.02
CA THR A 13 -7.64 25.63 -11.52
C THR A 13 -6.58 26.46 -10.80
N VAL A 14 -5.94 27.36 -11.51
CA VAL A 14 -4.99 28.32 -10.95
C VAL A 14 -5.53 29.72 -11.26
N ARG A 15 -5.63 30.58 -10.23
CA ARG A 15 -6.15 31.93 -10.35
C ARG A 15 -5.26 32.89 -9.59
N ARG A 16 -4.96 34.03 -10.21
CA ARG A 16 -4.31 35.17 -9.54
C ARG A 16 -5.36 36.00 -8.83
N SER A 17 -5.15 36.27 -7.57
CA SER A 17 -6.00 37.14 -6.77
C SER A 17 -5.69 38.61 -7.08
N ALA A 18 -6.74 39.41 -7.31
CA ALA A 18 -6.58 40.85 -7.55
C ALA A 18 -6.27 41.64 -6.28
N GLY A 19 -6.63 41.07 -5.09
CA GLY A 19 -6.50 41.77 -3.82
C GLY A 19 -5.09 41.71 -3.22
N ASP A 20 -4.45 40.55 -3.27
CA ASP A 20 -3.13 40.33 -2.65
C ASP A 20 -2.02 39.99 -3.67
N GLY A 21 -2.35 39.93 -4.94
CA GLY A 21 -1.43 39.63 -6.04
C GLY A 21 -0.89 38.20 -6.08
N ARG A 22 -1.30 37.34 -5.11
CA ARG A 22 -0.87 35.93 -4.99
C ARG A 22 -1.59 35.08 -6.00
N THR A 23 -0.97 33.98 -6.39
CA THR A 23 -1.55 32.97 -7.27
C THR A 23 -2.02 31.77 -6.45
N TYR A 24 -3.31 31.46 -6.54
CA TYR A 24 -3.93 30.38 -5.79
C TYR A 24 -4.17 29.15 -6.68
N ILE A 25 -3.97 27.96 -6.10
CA ILE A 25 -4.30 26.68 -6.71
C ILE A 25 -5.53 26.08 -6.05
N TYR A 26 -6.48 25.65 -6.88
CA TYR A 26 -7.72 25.03 -6.48
C TYR A 26 -7.80 23.64 -7.10
N PRO A 27 -7.50 22.54 -6.35
CA PRO A 27 -7.78 21.21 -6.84
C PRO A 27 -9.28 21.04 -7.07
N HIS A 28 -9.65 20.40 -8.16
CA HIS A 28 -11.05 20.12 -8.45
C HIS A 28 -11.58 19.11 -7.43
N ARG A 29 -12.65 19.45 -6.73
CA ARG A 29 -13.37 18.62 -5.79
C ARG A 29 -14.83 18.50 -6.22
N ILE A 30 -15.35 17.28 -6.21
CA ILE A 30 -16.73 17.01 -6.67
C ILE A 30 -17.71 17.53 -5.62
N VAL A 31 -17.40 17.40 -4.35
CA VAL A 31 -18.26 17.84 -3.23
C VAL A 31 -18.51 19.36 -3.23
N ASN A 32 -17.58 20.14 -3.74
CA ASN A 32 -17.71 21.62 -3.82
C ASN A 32 -18.35 22.10 -5.14
N GLY A 33 -18.66 21.17 -6.03
CA GLY A 33 -19.37 21.48 -7.26
C GLY A 33 -20.89 21.68 -7.02
N PRO A 34 -21.61 22.14 -8.07
CA PRO A 34 -23.07 22.19 -8.01
C PRO A 34 -23.65 20.83 -7.61
N ALA A 35 -24.67 20.82 -6.74
CA ALA A 35 -25.29 19.58 -6.27
C ALA A 35 -25.80 18.68 -7.41
N ALA A 36 -26.24 19.29 -8.53
CA ALA A 36 -26.58 18.58 -9.76
C ALA A 36 -25.40 17.78 -10.32
N ARG A 37 -24.20 18.39 -10.37
CA ARG A 37 -22.98 17.76 -10.85
C ARG A 37 -22.56 16.60 -9.96
N GLY A 38 -22.68 16.75 -8.65
CA GLY A 38 -22.40 15.65 -7.69
C GLY A 38 -23.33 14.46 -7.89
N ARG A 39 -24.61 14.68 -8.14
CA ARG A 39 -25.57 13.60 -8.47
C ARG A 39 -25.26 12.93 -9.80
N GLU A 40 -24.90 13.69 -10.81
CA GLU A 40 -24.49 13.18 -12.12
C GLU A 40 -23.25 12.27 -12.00
N VAL A 41 -22.20 12.73 -11.34
CA VAL A 41 -20.96 11.96 -11.13
C VAL A 41 -21.24 10.71 -10.31
N ARG A 42 -22.12 10.76 -9.31
CA ARG A 42 -22.52 9.57 -8.54
C ARG A 42 -23.19 8.52 -9.44
N ALA A 43 -24.09 8.94 -10.33
CA ALA A 43 -24.74 8.02 -11.29
C ALA A 43 -23.73 7.43 -12.27
N GLN A 44 -22.82 8.26 -12.80
CA GLN A 44 -21.72 7.82 -13.67
C GLN A 44 -20.81 6.82 -12.98
N LEU A 45 -20.48 7.05 -11.70
CA LEU A 45 -19.67 6.13 -10.89
C LEU A 45 -20.39 4.78 -10.68
N ALA A 46 -21.69 4.79 -10.44
CA ALA A 46 -22.46 3.55 -10.32
C ALA A 46 -22.41 2.71 -11.62
N ILE A 47 -22.37 3.36 -12.77
CA ILE A 47 -22.18 2.70 -14.08
C ILE A 47 -20.74 2.18 -14.19
N ALA A 48 -19.74 3.00 -13.86
CA ALA A 48 -18.33 2.61 -13.89
C ALA A 48 -18.04 1.41 -12.96
N ILE A 49 -18.59 1.41 -11.73
CA ILE A 49 -18.47 0.27 -10.80
C ILE A 49 -19.04 -1.00 -11.44
N ARG A 50 -20.24 -0.95 -12.02
CA ARG A 50 -20.81 -2.12 -12.71
C ARG A 50 -19.92 -2.59 -13.85
N TYR A 51 -19.35 -1.68 -14.62
CA TYR A 51 -18.40 -2.02 -15.68
C TYR A 51 -17.17 -2.74 -15.11
N PHE A 52 -16.56 -2.23 -14.03
CA PHE A 52 -15.44 -2.90 -13.36
C PHE A 52 -15.83 -4.27 -12.80
N GLU A 53 -17.04 -4.42 -12.26
CA GLU A 53 -17.54 -5.72 -11.78
C GLU A 53 -17.65 -6.75 -12.91
N THR A 54 -18.07 -6.34 -14.12
CA THR A 54 -18.09 -7.25 -15.28
C THR A 54 -16.68 -7.59 -15.76
N MET A 55 -15.70 -6.76 -15.46
CA MET A 55 -14.30 -6.96 -15.83
C MET A 55 -13.52 -7.79 -14.79
N VAL A 56 -14.10 -8.10 -13.62
CA VAL A 56 -13.45 -8.99 -12.64
C VAL A 56 -13.21 -10.37 -13.26
N GLY A 57 -11.97 -10.85 -13.18
CA GLY A 57 -11.52 -12.08 -13.83
C GLY A 57 -11.13 -11.91 -15.30
N GLN A 58 -11.40 -10.77 -15.93
CA GLN A 58 -10.98 -10.48 -17.29
C GLN A 58 -9.56 -9.91 -17.34
N ARG A 59 -8.88 -10.10 -18.47
CA ARG A 59 -7.56 -9.55 -18.71
C ARG A 59 -7.60 -8.04 -18.87
N ARG A 60 -6.49 -7.40 -18.53
CA ARG A 60 -6.35 -5.95 -18.65
C ARG A 60 -6.51 -5.44 -20.09
N ALA A 61 -6.12 -6.24 -21.08
CA ALA A 61 -6.35 -5.92 -22.50
C ALA A 61 -7.83 -5.75 -22.87
N ALA A 62 -8.75 -6.36 -22.11
CA ALA A 62 -10.18 -6.24 -22.33
C ALA A 62 -10.80 -4.96 -21.77
N LEU A 63 -10.07 -4.25 -20.87
CA LEU A 63 -10.54 -2.97 -20.31
C LEU A 63 -10.44 -1.87 -21.38
N ASP A 64 -11.56 -1.21 -21.65
CA ASP A 64 -11.59 -0.03 -22.52
C ASP A 64 -11.52 1.27 -21.70
N PRO A 65 -10.36 1.95 -21.65
CA PRO A 65 -10.22 3.21 -20.94
C PRO A 65 -10.98 4.37 -21.58
N GLU A 66 -11.24 4.30 -22.88
CA GLU A 66 -11.90 5.38 -23.61
C GLU A 66 -13.40 5.39 -23.31
N ALA A 67 -14.01 4.23 -23.13
CA ALA A 67 -15.39 4.13 -22.67
C ALA A 67 -15.59 4.82 -21.30
N LEU A 68 -14.62 4.70 -20.39
CA LEU A 68 -14.66 5.39 -19.10
C LEU A 68 -14.50 6.91 -19.26
N VAL A 69 -13.62 7.36 -20.17
CA VAL A 69 -13.46 8.78 -20.46
C VAL A 69 -14.74 9.36 -21.06
N ALA A 70 -15.37 8.64 -22.00
CA ALA A 70 -16.63 9.05 -22.60
C ALA A 70 -17.75 9.14 -21.55
N LEU A 71 -17.81 8.20 -20.61
CA LEU A 71 -18.81 8.18 -19.53
C LEU A 71 -18.75 9.47 -18.67
N PHE A 72 -17.53 9.93 -18.31
CA PHE A 72 -17.36 11.09 -17.44
C PHE A 72 -17.28 12.42 -18.19
N GLY A 73 -17.09 12.41 -19.51
CA GLY A 73 -16.99 13.60 -20.37
C GLY A 73 -15.80 14.53 -20.05
N ASP A 74 -14.88 14.10 -19.16
CA ASP A 74 -13.68 14.83 -18.77
C ASP A 74 -12.55 13.86 -18.51
N HIS A 75 -11.53 13.91 -19.34
CA HIS A 75 -10.41 12.98 -19.33
C HIS A 75 -9.62 12.97 -18.00
N LYS A 76 -9.40 14.14 -17.37
CA LYS A 76 -8.68 14.21 -16.09
C LYS A 76 -9.54 13.71 -14.93
N LEU A 77 -10.82 14.04 -14.93
CA LEU A 77 -11.77 13.53 -13.95
C LEU A 77 -11.87 11.99 -14.04
N ALA A 78 -12.06 11.46 -15.26
CA ALA A 78 -12.12 10.04 -15.51
C ALA A 78 -10.88 9.31 -15.00
N ARG A 79 -9.69 9.76 -15.39
CA ARG A 79 -8.42 9.17 -14.92
C ARG A 79 -8.24 9.26 -13.40
N GLY A 80 -8.65 10.38 -12.79
CA GLY A 80 -8.61 10.53 -11.35
C GLY A 80 -9.55 9.56 -10.62
N LEU A 81 -10.76 9.38 -11.13
CA LEU A 81 -11.73 8.44 -10.57
C LEU A 81 -11.28 6.98 -10.78
N VAL A 82 -10.75 6.63 -11.95
CA VAL A 82 -10.15 5.31 -12.19
C VAL A 82 -8.97 5.06 -11.24
N ALA A 83 -8.14 6.06 -10.97
CA ALA A 83 -7.07 5.94 -9.99
C ALA A 83 -7.61 5.75 -8.55
N ALA A 84 -8.74 6.36 -8.19
CA ALA A 84 -9.42 6.09 -6.93
C ALA A 84 -9.99 4.67 -6.89
N MET A 85 -10.58 4.17 -7.98
CA MET A 85 -11.07 2.79 -8.09
C MET A 85 -9.97 1.75 -7.93
N ALA A 86 -8.71 2.07 -8.26
CA ALA A 86 -7.58 1.16 -8.05
C ALA A 86 -7.33 0.80 -6.57
N ARG A 87 -8.01 1.44 -5.61
CA ARG A 87 -8.02 1.02 -4.19
C ARG A 87 -8.95 -0.17 -3.93
N TYR A 88 -9.93 -0.37 -4.78
CA TYR A 88 -10.96 -1.40 -4.67
C TYR A 88 -10.74 -2.56 -5.64
N TYR A 89 -10.00 -2.31 -6.72
CA TYR A 89 -9.69 -3.30 -7.74
C TYR A 89 -8.18 -3.34 -7.99
N ARG A 90 -7.66 -4.53 -8.21
CA ARG A 90 -6.23 -4.72 -8.46
C ARG A 90 -6.01 -5.68 -9.61
N TYR A 91 -5.07 -5.37 -10.48
CA TYR A 91 -4.56 -6.33 -11.45
C TYR A 91 -3.53 -7.25 -10.80
N ARG A 92 -3.63 -8.55 -11.04
CA ARG A 92 -2.63 -9.54 -10.66
C ARG A 92 -2.23 -10.38 -11.86
N PRO A 93 -0.99 -10.86 -11.92
CA PRO A 93 -0.59 -11.84 -12.93
C PRO A 93 -1.39 -13.13 -12.74
N LEU A 94 -1.70 -13.81 -13.85
CA LEU A 94 -2.20 -15.17 -13.85
C LEU A 94 -1.10 -16.14 -13.46
N GLN A 95 -1.47 -17.23 -12.79
CA GLN A 95 -0.59 -18.35 -12.54
C GLN A 95 -0.75 -19.38 -13.66
N TYR A 96 0.27 -20.20 -13.90
CA TYR A 96 0.21 -21.26 -14.90
C TYR A 96 -0.96 -22.21 -14.70
N SER A 97 -1.25 -22.59 -13.44
CA SER A 97 -2.39 -23.45 -13.07
C SER A 97 -3.78 -22.84 -13.34
N GLU A 98 -3.84 -21.56 -13.72
CA GLU A 98 -5.10 -20.90 -14.13
C GLU A 98 -5.28 -20.89 -15.65
N VAL A 99 -4.25 -21.27 -16.40
CA VAL A 99 -4.23 -21.26 -17.88
C VAL A 99 -4.15 -22.67 -18.43
N VAL A 100 -3.35 -23.53 -17.78
CA VAL A 100 -3.19 -24.94 -18.17
C VAL A 100 -3.56 -25.87 -17.02
N PRO A 101 -3.87 -27.15 -17.30
CA PRO A 101 -4.11 -28.13 -16.25
C PRO A 101 -2.98 -28.19 -15.23
N VAL A 102 -3.32 -28.41 -13.96
CA VAL A 102 -2.35 -28.42 -12.84
C VAL A 102 -1.19 -29.39 -13.13
N ALA A 103 -1.48 -30.58 -13.68
CA ALA A 103 -0.45 -31.56 -14.03
C ALA A 103 0.57 -31.03 -15.04
N VAL A 104 0.14 -30.21 -16.01
CA VAL A 104 1.06 -29.57 -16.98
C VAL A 104 1.86 -28.45 -16.30
N ALA A 105 1.22 -27.67 -15.43
CA ALA A 105 1.91 -26.65 -14.65
C ALA A 105 3.00 -27.28 -13.76
N ASP A 106 2.73 -28.41 -13.12
CA ASP A 106 3.68 -29.15 -12.29
C ASP A 106 4.86 -29.64 -13.12
N VAL A 107 4.64 -30.20 -14.32
CA VAL A 107 5.73 -30.58 -15.24
C VAL A 107 6.61 -29.40 -15.60
N LEU A 108 6.03 -28.23 -15.86
CA LEU A 108 6.79 -27.01 -16.15
C LEU A 108 7.65 -26.60 -14.94
N PHE A 109 7.12 -26.71 -13.73
CA PHE A 109 7.86 -26.42 -12.50
C PHE A 109 9.02 -27.41 -12.30
N GLU A 110 8.80 -28.72 -12.48
CA GLU A 110 9.81 -29.76 -12.37
C GLU A 110 10.96 -29.54 -13.38
N LYS A 111 10.63 -29.12 -14.60
CA LYS A 111 11.60 -28.76 -15.62
C LYS A 111 12.25 -27.37 -15.41
N ARG A 112 11.98 -26.68 -14.30
CA ARG A 112 12.46 -25.31 -13.99
C ARG A 112 11.97 -24.24 -14.98
N LEU A 113 10.82 -24.47 -15.60
CA LEU A 113 10.16 -23.58 -16.56
C LEU A 113 8.95 -22.86 -15.93
N GLY A 114 8.84 -22.82 -14.62
CA GLY A 114 7.70 -22.30 -13.87
C GLY A 114 7.49 -20.78 -13.95
N THR A 115 8.26 -20.06 -14.77
CA THR A 115 8.06 -18.63 -15.01
C THR A 115 8.13 -18.33 -16.51
N PRO A 116 7.34 -17.33 -17.00
CA PRO A 116 7.39 -16.92 -18.41
C PRO A 116 8.82 -16.57 -18.90
N ALA A 117 9.60 -15.93 -18.06
CA ALA A 117 10.99 -15.59 -18.38
C ALA A 117 11.85 -16.85 -18.57
N ALA A 118 11.73 -17.85 -17.70
CA ALA A 118 12.45 -19.12 -17.82
C ALA A 118 11.99 -19.90 -19.06
N LEU A 119 10.68 -19.89 -19.35
CA LEU A 119 10.10 -20.52 -20.52
C LEU A 119 10.62 -19.87 -21.80
N ARG A 120 10.64 -18.53 -21.90
CA ARG A 120 11.25 -17.80 -23.02
C ARG A 120 12.73 -18.12 -23.18
N ALA A 121 13.50 -18.11 -22.09
CA ALA A 121 14.93 -18.42 -22.14
C ALA A 121 15.20 -19.85 -22.65
N ASN A 122 14.33 -20.81 -22.29
CA ASN A 122 14.45 -22.19 -22.77
C ASN A 122 14.05 -22.31 -24.24
N LEU A 123 12.97 -21.64 -24.67
CA LEU A 123 12.60 -21.56 -26.09
C LEU A 123 13.75 -20.98 -26.94
N PHE A 124 14.40 -19.90 -26.49
CA PHE A 124 15.58 -19.36 -27.20
C PHE A 124 16.73 -20.35 -27.25
N ARG A 125 16.97 -21.10 -26.19
CA ARG A 125 17.99 -22.14 -26.17
C ARG A 125 17.65 -23.26 -27.15
N PHE A 126 16.40 -23.70 -27.18
CA PHE A 126 15.90 -24.69 -28.16
C PHE A 126 16.12 -24.22 -29.58
N LEU A 127 15.80 -22.98 -29.92
CA LEU A 127 16.01 -22.40 -31.24
C LEU A 127 17.49 -22.34 -31.65
N ASN A 128 18.39 -22.08 -30.71
CA ASN A 128 19.82 -21.99 -30.97
C ASN A 128 20.51 -23.37 -31.09
N THR A 129 19.88 -24.43 -30.58
CA THR A 129 20.43 -25.80 -30.65
C THR A 129 19.84 -26.62 -31.79
N ALA A 130 18.71 -26.19 -32.35
CA ALA A 130 18.06 -26.87 -33.49
C ALA A 130 18.78 -26.55 -34.82
N PRO A 131 18.67 -27.43 -35.85
CA PRO A 131 19.23 -27.15 -37.18
C PRO A 131 18.66 -25.90 -37.86
N ARG A 132 17.70 -25.27 -37.24
CA ARG A 132 17.02 -24.00 -37.64
C ARG A 132 17.67 -22.76 -36.99
N ALA A 133 18.97 -22.79 -36.68
CA ALA A 133 19.66 -21.65 -36.07
C ALA A 133 19.49 -20.38 -36.91
N GLY A 134 18.78 -19.38 -36.41
CA GLY A 134 18.55 -18.13 -37.10
C GLY A 134 17.25 -17.44 -36.67
N PHE A 135 16.87 -16.38 -37.36
CA PHE A 135 15.63 -15.68 -37.17
C PHE A 135 14.47 -16.53 -37.71
N ALA A 136 13.54 -16.91 -36.85
CA ALA A 136 12.30 -17.56 -37.23
C ALA A 136 11.43 -16.59 -38.05
N THR A 137 10.90 -17.05 -39.18
CA THR A 137 9.87 -16.30 -39.90
C THR A 137 8.50 -16.51 -39.25
N GLU A 138 7.52 -15.69 -39.60
CA GLU A 138 6.16 -15.86 -39.08
C GLU A 138 5.54 -17.21 -39.46
N GLY A 139 5.92 -17.76 -40.65
CA GLY A 139 5.50 -19.10 -41.09
C GLY A 139 6.11 -20.24 -40.25
N ASP A 140 7.31 -20.06 -39.72
CA ASP A 140 7.97 -21.10 -38.89
C ASP A 140 7.43 -21.10 -37.44
N ARG A 141 6.72 -20.07 -37.05
CA ARG A 141 6.29 -19.88 -35.64
C ARG A 141 5.44 -21.03 -35.12
N ALA A 142 4.45 -21.47 -35.91
CA ALA A 142 3.53 -22.53 -35.52
C ALA A 142 4.27 -23.86 -35.30
N ASP A 143 5.17 -24.21 -36.22
CA ASP A 143 5.99 -25.42 -36.16
C ASP A 143 6.93 -25.41 -34.96
N ILE A 144 7.60 -24.28 -34.72
CA ILE A 144 8.51 -24.10 -33.57
C ILE A 144 7.76 -24.26 -32.25
N LEU A 145 6.56 -23.62 -32.12
CA LEU A 145 5.76 -23.72 -30.90
C LEU A 145 5.21 -25.13 -30.73
N SER A 146 4.87 -25.83 -31.82
CA SER A 146 4.43 -27.23 -31.79
C SER A 146 5.53 -28.17 -31.34
N ASP A 147 6.72 -28.04 -31.93
CA ASP A 147 7.89 -28.87 -31.61
C ASP A 147 8.32 -28.68 -30.15
N PHE A 148 8.46 -27.42 -29.71
CA PHE A 148 8.88 -27.12 -28.36
C PHE A 148 7.78 -27.43 -27.32
N GLY A 149 6.50 -27.18 -27.65
CA GLY A 149 5.36 -27.44 -26.78
C GLY A 149 5.08 -28.92 -26.59
N GLY A 150 5.30 -29.76 -27.64
CA GLY A 150 5.04 -31.19 -27.60
C GLY A 150 5.79 -31.91 -26.47
N ASP A 151 7.07 -31.56 -26.26
CA ASP A 151 7.90 -32.10 -25.15
C ASP A 151 7.42 -31.66 -23.74
N LEU A 152 6.56 -30.63 -23.69
CA LEU A 152 6.02 -30.06 -22.45
C LEU A 152 4.54 -30.43 -22.22
N GLY A 153 3.92 -31.13 -23.17
CA GLY A 153 2.50 -31.44 -23.13
C GLY A 153 1.59 -30.22 -23.34
N LEU A 154 2.10 -29.21 -24.07
CA LEU A 154 1.43 -27.96 -24.38
C LEU A 154 1.07 -27.90 -25.87
N ASP A 155 -0.13 -27.45 -26.19
CA ASP A 155 -0.41 -27.02 -27.55
C ASP A 155 0.24 -25.66 -27.87
N PRO A 156 0.41 -25.30 -29.16
CA PRO A 156 1.05 -24.05 -29.55
C PRO A 156 0.38 -22.79 -29.00
N GLU A 157 -0.95 -22.79 -28.83
CA GLU A 157 -1.72 -21.66 -28.34
C GLU A 157 -1.48 -21.48 -26.84
N GLN A 158 -1.56 -22.58 -26.06
CA GLN A 158 -1.24 -22.57 -24.63
C GLN A 158 0.20 -22.11 -24.40
N LEU A 159 1.15 -22.62 -25.17
CA LEU A 159 2.54 -22.19 -25.06
C LEU A 159 2.71 -20.71 -25.37
N ALA A 160 2.10 -20.21 -26.46
CA ALA A 160 2.14 -18.80 -26.82
C ALA A 160 1.57 -17.91 -25.72
N GLU A 161 0.52 -18.37 -25.05
CA GLU A 161 -0.09 -17.67 -23.92
C GLU A 161 0.84 -17.65 -22.67
N LEU A 162 1.39 -18.81 -22.31
CA LEU A 162 2.29 -18.95 -21.15
C LEU A 162 3.57 -18.11 -21.28
N LEU A 163 4.09 -17.95 -22.49
CA LEU A 163 5.29 -17.16 -22.77
C LEU A 163 5.16 -15.69 -22.34
N TRP A 164 3.94 -15.13 -22.28
CA TRP A 164 3.68 -13.73 -22.04
C TRP A 164 2.75 -13.46 -20.85
N LEU A 165 2.56 -14.43 -19.96
CA LEU A 165 1.69 -14.24 -18.77
C LEU A 165 2.19 -13.16 -17.81
N ASP A 166 3.48 -12.82 -17.84
CA ASP A 166 4.07 -11.73 -17.07
C ASP A 166 3.84 -10.36 -17.70
N SER A 167 3.36 -10.30 -18.94
CA SER A 167 2.94 -9.02 -19.55
C SER A 167 1.75 -8.43 -18.80
N GLU A 168 1.83 -7.12 -18.52
CA GLU A 168 0.74 -6.41 -17.81
C GLU A 168 -0.62 -6.52 -18.54
N GLU A 169 -0.64 -6.73 -19.85
CA GLU A 169 -1.85 -6.88 -20.64
C GLU A 169 -2.63 -8.16 -20.30
N ASN A 170 -1.91 -9.20 -19.87
CA ASN A 170 -2.44 -10.50 -19.48
C ASN A 170 -2.83 -10.58 -18.00
N TRP A 171 -2.55 -9.53 -17.21
CA TRP A 171 -2.98 -9.50 -15.81
C TRP A 171 -4.50 -9.42 -15.71
N VAL A 172 -5.06 -10.13 -14.76
CA VAL A 172 -6.50 -10.18 -14.51
C VAL A 172 -6.91 -9.22 -13.41
N LEU A 173 -8.09 -8.62 -13.61
CA LEU A 173 -8.68 -7.74 -12.62
C LEU A 173 -9.25 -8.56 -11.47
N THR A 174 -8.89 -8.21 -10.24
CA THR A 174 -9.46 -8.78 -9.02
C THR A 174 -10.11 -7.70 -8.17
N ARG A 175 -11.23 -8.05 -7.55
CA ARG A 175 -11.91 -7.18 -6.59
C ARG A 175 -11.30 -7.35 -5.20
N LEU A 176 -10.90 -6.25 -4.57
CA LEU A 176 -10.45 -6.21 -3.17
C LEU A 176 -11.61 -5.91 -2.22
N ALA A 177 -12.47 -4.96 -2.61
CA ALA A 177 -13.69 -4.60 -1.89
C ALA A 177 -14.71 -4.01 -2.88
N THR A 178 -15.99 -3.97 -2.50
CA THR A 178 -17.03 -3.32 -3.31
C THR A 178 -17.06 -1.83 -2.97
N PRO A 179 -16.79 -0.92 -3.92
CA PRO A 179 -16.83 0.50 -3.65
C PRO A 179 -18.26 1.03 -3.61
N ASP A 180 -18.52 2.01 -2.73
CA ASP A 180 -19.70 2.87 -2.83
C ASP A 180 -19.36 4.14 -3.65
N PRO A 181 -20.26 4.65 -4.51
CA PRO A 181 -20.02 5.88 -5.24
C PRO A 181 -19.71 7.11 -4.38
N ALA A 182 -20.29 7.21 -3.18
CA ALA A 182 -20.01 8.32 -2.27
C ALA A 182 -18.59 8.23 -1.69
N ASP A 183 -18.15 7.03 -1.33
CA ASP A 183 -16.79 6.78 -0.85
C ASP A 183 -15.75 7.06 -1.93
N LEU A 184 -16.05 6.71 -3.18
CA LEU A 184 -15.18 7.03 -4.32
C LEU A 184 -15.07 8.54 -4.58
N ILE A 185 -16.15 9.29 -4.42
CA ILE A 185 -16.14 10.76 -4.51
C ILE A 185 -15.27 11.32 -3.39
N ALA A 186 -15.49 10.89 -2.15
CA ALA A 186 -14.70 11.34 -1.00
C ALA A 186 -13.21 11.00 -1.17
N LEU A 187 -12.91 9.80 -1.66
CA LEU A 187 -11.55 9.38 -1.96
C LEU A 187 -10.91 10.20 -3.08
N TYR A 188 -11.62 10.45 -4.17
CA TYR A 188 -11.13 11.30 -5.26
C TYR A 188 -10.79 12.70 -4.76
N ASP A 189 -11.71 13.32 -4.03
CA ASP A 189 -11.56 14.67 -3.49
C ASP A 189 -10.38 14.75 -2.50
N PHE A 190 -10.22 13.73 -1.66
CA PHE A 190 -9.05 13.59 -0.78
C PHE A 190 -7.75 13.46 -1.58
N LEU A 191 -7.70 12.57 -2.56
CA LEU A 191 -6.50 12.33 -3.38
C LEU A 191 -6.11 13.58 -4.19
N ALA A 192 -7.08 14.39 -4.61
CA ALA A 192 -6.82 15.64 -5.29
C ALA A 192 -6.12 16.66 -4.37
N LEU A 193 -6.60 16.81 -3.13
CA LEU A 193 -5.97 17.64 -2.10
C LEU A 193 -4.60 17.12 -1.70
N GLU A 194 -4.49 15.81 -1.40
CA GLU A 194 -3.24 15.16 -1.03
C GLU A 194 -2.17 15.35 -2.12
N THR A 195 -2.56 15.18 -3.40
CA THR A 195 -1.62 15.31 -4.51
C THR A 195 -1.08 16.74 -4.65
N VAL A 196 -1.89 17.76 -4.43
CA VAL A 196 -1.40 19.14 -4.41
C VAL A 196 -0.46 19.37 -3.24
N LEU A 197 -0.87 18.95 -2.04
CA LEU A 197 -0.09 19.13 -0.80
C LEU A 197 1.25 18.37 -0.81
N ARG A 198 1.38 17.30 -1.59
CA ARG A 198 2.68 16.61 -1.78
C ARG A 198 3.76 17.49 -2.39
N TYR A 199 3.40 18.61 -3.02
CA TYR A 199 4.34 19.58 -3.56
C TYR A 199 4.48 20.82 -2.67
N ALA A 200 4.05 20.74 -1.41
CA ALA A 200 4.22 21.83 -0.46
C ALA A 200 5.69 22.05 -0.11
N SER A 201 6.17 23.26 -0.29
CA SER A 201 7.47 23.75 0.18
C SER A 201 7.37 24.32 1.60
N LYS A 202 6.18 24.83 1.96
CA LYS A 202 5.87 25.41 3.27
C LYS A 202 4.42 25.14 3.60
N LEU A 203 4.12 24.88 4.86
CA LEU A 203 2.77 24.69 5.38
C LEU A 203 2.61 25.53 6.64
N GLU A 204 1.72 26.51 6.61
CA GLU A 204 1.35 27.34 7.75
C GLU A 204 0.01 26.86 8.29
N LEU A 205 -0.06 26.56 9.58
CA LEU A 205 -1.23 26.05 10.25
C LEU A 205 -1.60 27.00 11.39
N GLU A 206 -2.87 27.38 11.48
CA GLU A 206 -3.43 28.21 12.51
C GLU A 206 -4.38 27.37 13.35
N PHE A 207 -4.10 27.29 14.65
CA PHE A 207 -4.82 26.43 15.57
C PHE A 207 -5.95 27.20 16.25
N ARG A 208 -7.06 26.51 16.50
CA ARG A 208 -8.13 27.04 17.35
C ARG A 208 -7.65 27.18 18.78
N THR A 209 -7.95 28.31 19.38
CA THR A 209 -7.59 28.61 20.76
C THR A 209 -8.80 28.37 21.69
N PRO A 210 -8.59 27.88 22.93
CA PRO A 210 -7.30 27.43 23.48
C PRO A 210 -6.87 26.08 22.87
N VAL A 211 -5.56 25.93 22.65
CA VAL A 211 -5.02 24.67 22.11
C VAL A 211 -4.99 23.60 23.20
N ALA A 212 -5.66 22.48 22.98
CA ALA A 212 -5.58 21.37 23.90
C ALA A 212 -4.16 20.80 24.00
N ALA A 213 -3.69 20.51 25.22
CA ALA A 213 -2.34 19.99 25.46
C ALA A 213 -2.03 18.73 24.63
N ALA A 214 -3.03 17.86 24.41
CA ALA A 214 -2.91 16.68 23.58
C ALA A 214 -2.54 17.02 22.14
N VAL A 215 -3.14 18.05 21.54
CA VAL A 215 -2.83 18.49 20.16
C VAL A 215 -1.39 18.92 20.04
N GLY A 216 -0.90 19.75 21.00
CA GLY A 216 0.49 20.22 21.00
C GLY A 216 1.49 19.10 21.21
N ARG A 217 1.16 18.12 22.05
CA ARG A 217 1.98 16.93 22.28
C ARG A 217 2.05 16.10 21.01
N ASP A 218 0.92 15.73 20.42
CA ASP A 218 0.86 14.83 19.27
C ASP A 218 1.50 15.48 18.03
N LEU A 219 1.35 16.79 17.84
CA LEU A 219 2.04 17.51 16.79
C LEU A 219 3.56 17.40 16.94
N ARG A 220 4.12 17.65 18.15
CA ARG A 220 5.57 17.56 18.39
C ARG A 220 6.09 16.15 18.14
N LEU A 221 5.33 15.12 18.55
CA LEU A 221 5.65 13.72 18.29
C LEU A 221 5.69 13.41 16.79
N LEU A 222 4.68 13.85 16.05
CA LEU A 222 4.62 13.69 14.59
C LEU A 222 5.80 14.38 13.90
N LEU A 223 6.12 15.62 14.30
CA LEU A 223 7.22 16.38 13.73
C LEU A 223 8.57 15.67 13.97
N GLY A 224 8.78 15.18 15.18
CA GLY A 224 9.97 14.41 15.54
C GLY A 224 10.07 13.10 14.75
N TYR A 225 8.97 12.33 14.66
CA TYR A 225 8.91 11.06 13.93
C TYR A 225 9.25 11.23 12.45
N TYR A 226 8.67 12.25 11.80
CA TYR A 226 8.93 12.50 10.37
C TYR A 226 10.20 13.31 10.11
N GLY A 227 10.89 13.78 11.14
CA GLY A 227 12.11 14.61 11.03
C GLY A 227 11.82 15.91 10.28
N LEU A 228 10.71 16.59 10.61
CA LEU A 228 10.31 17.84 9.99
C LEU A 228 10.84 19.04 10.78
N GLN A 229 11.33 20.05 10.06
CA GLN A 229 11.66 21.34 10.64
C GLN A 229 10.40 22.19 10.77
N CYS A 230 10.26 22.89 11.90
CA CYS A 230 9.12 23.74 12.16
C CYS A 230 9.52 24.99 12.96
N ASP A 231 8.80 26.07 12.72
CA ASP A 231 8.78 27.26 13.58
C ASP A 231 7.46 27.25 14.34
N LEU A 232 7.55 27.35 15.66
CA LEU A 232 6.42 27.38 16.56
C LEU A 232 6.26 28.80 17.12
N GLU A 233 5.21 29.49 16.73
CA GLU A 233 4.82 30.75 17.36
C GLU A 233 3.79 30.42 18.44
N GLU A 234 4.21 30.49 19.70
CA GLU A 234 3.36 30.19 20.85
C GLU A 234 2.17 31.14 20.96
N GLU A 235 1.08 30.62 21.51
CA GLU A 235 -0.13 31.38 21.83
C GLU A 235 0.22 32.53 22.80
N ARG A 236 0.00 33.75 22.35
CA ARG A 236 0.07 34.96 23.18
C ARG A 236 -1.31 35.56 23.25
N ALA A 237 -1.60 36.29 24.33
CA ALA A 237 -2.89 36.93 24.52
C ALA A 237 -3.33 37.69 23.24
N GLY A 238 -4.41 37.19 22.60
CA GLY A 238 -4.98 37.73 21.38
C GLY A 238 -4.34 37.29 20.04
N ARG A 239 -3.39 36.32 20.06
CA ARG A 239 -2.87 35.73 18.82
C ARG A 239 -3.08 34.20 18.84
N PRO A 240 -3.58 33.62 17.74
CA PRO A 240 -3.72 32.17 17.64
C PRO A 240 -2.33 31.50 17.61
N TRP A 241 -2.27 30.27 18.09
CA TRP A 241 -1.07 29.47 17.95
C TRP A 241 -0.84 29.13 16.47
N ARG A 242 0.32 29.49 15.97
CA ARG A 242 0.69 29.28 14.57
C ARG A 242 1.91 28.37 14.48
N VAL A 243 1.83 27.43 13.56
CA VAL A 243 2.92 26.48 13.27
C VAL A 243 3.26 26.56 11.79
N THR A 244 4.53 26.81 11.51
CA THR A 244 5.07 26.77 10.15
C THR A 244 5.93 25.53 10.00
N LEU A 245 5.55 24.65 9.05
CA LEU A 245 6.32 23.49 8.68
C LEU A 245 7.07 23.76 7.38
N HIS A 246 8.37 23.45 7.38
CA HIS A 246 9.23 23.67 6.23
C HIS A 246 9.42 22.38 5.44
N GLY A 247 9.16 22.46 4.15
CA GLY A 247 9.50 21.43 3.18
C GLY A 247 10.99 21.50 2.80
N ARG A 248 11.46 20.46 2.16
CA ARG A 248 12.82 20.40 1.59
C ARG A 248 12.76 19.72 0.23
N ALA A 249 13.38 20.33 -0.78
CA ALA A 249 13.60 19.69 -2.05
C ALA A 249 14.64 18.55 -1.89
N ASP A 250 14.44 17.46 -2.61
CA ASP A 250 15.46 16.40 -2.72
C ASP A 250 16.62 16.84 -3.64
N ALA A 251 17.63 15.98 -3.78
CA ALA A 251 18.80 16.25 -4.62
C ALA A 251 18.46 16.50 -6.11
N ARG A 252 17.23 16.18 -6.54
CA ARG A 252 16.70 16.42 -7.89
C ARG A 252 15.80 17.67 -7.96
N GLY A 253 15.74 18.46 -6.88
CA GLY A 253 14.87 19.62 -6.79
C GLY A 253 13.37 19.29 -6.61
N SER A 254 13.02 18.05 -6.32
CA SER A 254 11.63 17.63 -6.14
C SER A 254 11.16 17.79 -4.68
N TRP A 255 10.00 18.39 -4.50
CA TRP A 255 9.36 18.57 -3.20
C TRP A 255 8.51 17.36 -2.78
N ALA A 256 8.15 16.49 -3.72
CA ALA A 256 7.15 15.44 -3.53
C ALA A 256 7.46 14.46 -2.38
N ARG A 257 8.73 14.12 -2.17
CA ARG A 257 9.14 13.20 -1.09
C ARG A 257 8.93 13.84 0.29
N HIS A 258 9.25 15.11 0.43
CA HIS A 258 9.13 15.82 1.70
C HIS A 258 7.69 16.28 1.93
N GLY A 259 7.03 16.81 0.90
CA GLY A 259 5.60 17.16 0.94
C GLY A 259 4.71 15.99 1.32
N LYS A 260 5.06 14.75 0.94
CA LYS A 260 4.37 13.54 1.42
C LYS A 260 4.43 13.40 2.96
N ARG A 261 5.52 13.80 3.60
CA ARG A 261 5.63 13.79 5.08
C ARG A 261 4.78 14.90 5.70
N LEU A 262 4.77 16.10 5.11
CA LEU A 262 3.92 17.21 5.56
C LEU A 262 2.44 16.83 5.52
N VAL A 263 1.99 16.23 4.42
CA VAL A 263 0.60 15.75 4.29
C VAL A 263 0.27 14.71 5.36
N ARG A 264 1.17 13.78 5.61
CA ARG A 264 0.98 12.75 6.64
C ARG A 264 0.79 13.34 8.03
N VAL A 265 1.63 14.31 8.40
CA VAL A 265 1.48 15.03 9.69
C VAL A 265 0.11 15.71 9.75
N LEU A 266 -0.26 16.45 8.71
CA LEU A 266 -1.53 17.17 8.66
C LEU A 266 -2.73 16.23 8.76
N VAL A 267 -2.78 15.20 7.94
CA VAL A 267 -3.89 14.24 7.93
C VAL A 267 -3.99 13.53 9.28
N ARG A 268 -2.85 13.07 9.83
CA ARG A 268 -2.83 12.38 11.12
C ARG A 268 -3.33 13.27 12.25
N LEU A 269 -2.86 14.51 12.29
CA LEU A 269 -3.29 15.48 13.29
C LEU A 269 -4.80 15.74 13.21
N LEU A 270 -5.33 15.97 12.01
CA LEU A 270 -6.75 16.23 11.78
C LEU A 270 -7.64 15.02 12.08
N THR A 271 -7.13 13.81 11.81
CA THR A 271 -7.86 12.56 12.12
C THR A 271 -7.92 12.32 13.63
N ALA A 272 -6.81 12.57 14.35
CA ALA A 272 -6.76 12.40 15.81
C ALA A 272 -7.50 13.51 16.55
N HIS A 273 -7.48 14.73 16.03
CA HIS A 273 -8.04 15.92 16.65
C HIS A 273 -8.92 16.72 15.66
N PRO A 274 -10.11 16.21 15.31
CA PRO A 274 -10.99 16.89 14.38
C PRO A 274 -11.30 18.32 14.83
N GLY A 275 -11.15 19.29 13.91
CA GLY A 275 -11.44 20.68 14.20
C GLY A 275 -10.40 21.43 15.05
N CYS A 276 -9.21 20.85 15.30
CA CYS A 276 -8.13 21.53 16.01
C CYS A 276 -7.51 22.71 15.25
N LEU A 277 -7.65 22.73 13.94
CA LEU A 277 -7.19 23.83 13.08
C LEU A 277 -8.35 24.76 12.72
N GLU A 278 -8.07 26.05 12.70
CA GLU A 278 -9.00 27.10 12.22
C GLU A 278 -8.80 27.33 10.72
N SER A 279 -7.54 27.43 10.29
CA SER A 279 -7.14 27.66 8.89
C SER A 279 -5.74 27.10 8.63
N GLY A 280 -5.39 27.06 7.33
CA GLY A 280 -4.04 26.77 6.92
C GLY A 280 -3.74 27.29 5.52
N GLU A 281 -2.48 27.52 5.24
CA GLU A 281 -1.98 27.85 3.90
C GLU A 281 -0.77 26.96 3.57
N ALA A 282 -0.75 26.46 2.33
CA ALA A 282 0.40 25.71 1.81
C ALA A 282 0.99 26.43 0.60
N GLN A 283 2.29 26.66 0.62
CA GLN A 283 3.02 27.11 -0.56
C GLN A 283 3.34 25.89 -1.42
N ILE A 284 2.87 25.88 -2.65
CA ILE A 284 2.90 24.72 -3.54
C ILE A 284 3.84 24.97 -4.73
N GLU A 285 4.83 24.11 -4.88
CA GLU A 285 5.81 24.12 -5.95
C GLU A 285 5.45 23.09 -7.03
N LEU A 286 4.35 23.33 -7.74
CA LEU A 286 3.85 22.43 -8.77
C LEU A 286 4.03 23.03 -10.17
N GLY A 287 5.18 22.81 -10.79
CA GLY A 287 5.59 23.38 -12.06
C GLY A 287 6.59 24.51 -11.87
N ASN A 288 6.54 25.52 -12.75
CA ASN A 288 7.52 26.62 -12.76
C ASN A 288 7.08 27.84 -11.92
N ALA A 289 5.90 27.77 -11.32
CA ALA A 289 5.36 28.87 -10.51
C ALA A 289 4.98 28.37 -9.13
N SER A 290 5.36 29.14 -8.12
CA SER A 290 4.88 28.96 -6.75
C SER A 290 3.44 29.42 -6.66
N THR A 291 2.58 28.59 -6.05
CA THR A 291 1.16 28.86 -5.85
C THR A 291 0.76 28.60 -4.41
N VAL A 292 -0.35 29.15 -3.97
CA VAL A 292 -0.85 28.98 -2.61
C VAL A 292 -2.12 28.12 -2.61
N LEU A 293 -2.17 27.09 -1.78
CA LEU A 293 -3.39 26.38 -1.45
C LEU A 293 -3.90 26.90 -0.10
N ARG A 294 -5.10 27.50 -0.10
CA ARG A 294 -5.81 27.81 1.15
C ARG A 294 -6.57 26.60 1.65
N MET A 295 -6.47 26.36 2.94
CA MET A 295 -7.17 25.28 3.65
C MET A 295 -8.14 25.91 4.66
N ASP A 296 -9.34 26.17 4.18
CA ASP A 296 -10.47 26.58 5.01
C ASP A 296 -11.08 25.39 5.78
N ALA A 297 -12.04 25.66 6.68
CA ALA A 297 -12.65 24.63 7.50
C ALA A 297 -13.20 23.42 6.70
N PRO A 298 -13.89 23.60 5.54
CA PRO A 298 -14.31 22.48 4.69
C PRO A 298 -13.16 21.65 4.13
N VAL A 299 -12.03 22.27 3.74
CA VAL A 299 -10.84 21.57 3.24
C VAL A 299 -10.18 20.78 4.37
N LEU A 300 -10.04 21.41 5.55
CA LEU A 300 -9.45 20.75 6.72
C LEU A 300 -10.30 19.57 7.20
N ALA A 301 -11.62 19.74 7.23
CA ALA A 301 -12.55 18.66 7.57
C ALA A 301 -12.43 17.48 6.59
N GLN A 302 -12.30 17.76 5.30
CA GLN A 302 -12.13 16.73 4.27
C GLN A 302 -10.78 15.99 4.39
N LEU A 303 -9.71 16.69 4.75
CA LEU A 303 -8.41 16.07 5.01
C LEU A 303 -8.44 15.19 6.27
N GLY A 304 -9.19 15.61 7.30
CA GLY A 304 -9.37 14.86 8.55
C GLY A 304 -10.30 13.64 8.41
N ALA A 305 -11.25 13.71 7.48
CA ALA A 305 -12.14 12.59 7.12
C ALA A 305 -11.53 11.71 6.02
N ALA A 306 -10.22 11.50 6.05
CA ALA A 306 -9.55 10.64 5.08
C ALA A 306 -10.26 9.29 5.00
N PRO A 307 -10.63 8.82 3.79
CA PRO A 307 -11.31 7.55 3.62
C PRO A 307 -10.51 6.39 4.22
N ASP A 308 -11.20 5.39 4.75
CA ASP A 308 -10.58 4.20 5.33
C ASP A 308 -9.53 3.61 4.37
N GLY A 309 -8.33 3.38 4.88
CA GLY A 309 -7.18 2.90 4.10
C GLY A 309 -6.28 3.98 3.51
N VAL A 310 -6.68 5.26 3.45
CA VAL A 310 -5.79 6.33 2.95
C VAL A 310 -4.79 6.78 4.02
N GLY A 311 -5.20 6.76 5.30
CA GLY A 311 -4.31 7.02 6.44
C GLY A 311 -3.49 5.81 6.89
N ALA A 312 -3.68 4.64 6.27
CA ALA A 312 -3.02 3.40 6.65
C ALA A 312 -1.51 3.36 6.33
N ASP A 313 -1.06 4.21 5.41
CA ASP A 313 0.37 4.44 5.17
C ASP A 313 1.03 5.28 6.28
N VAL A 314 0.24 5.77 7.23
CA VAL A 314 0.74 6.56 8.36
C VAL A 314 0.92 5.62 9.52
N PRO A 315 2.14 5.34 9.97
CA PRO A 315 2.35 4.60 11.20
C PRO A 315 1.61 5.35 12.30
N SER A 316 0.93 4.64 13.16
CA SER A 316 0.39 5.27 14.35
C SER A 316 1.56 5.85 15.14
N VAL A 317 1.31 6.94 15.79
CA VAL A 317 2.35 7.68 16.50
C VAL A 317 2.74 6.89 17.75
N LEU A 318 3.64 5.96 17.60
CA LEU A 318 4.54 5.68 18.69
C LEU A 318 5.60 6.77 18.66
N THR A 319 5.92 7.29 19.83
CA THR A 319 6.91 8.33 19.99
C THR A 319 8.18 7.97 19.22
N PRO A 320 8.86 8.93 18.62
CA PRO A 320 10.21 8.73 18.11
C PRO A 320 11.11 8.03 19.13
N ALA A 321 10.90 8.28 20.43
CA ALA A 321 11.54 7.58 21.52
C ALA A 321 11.28 6.07 21.47
N ALA A 322 10.05 5.61 21.40
CA ALA A 322 9.76 4.18 21.36
C ALA A 322 10.33 3.48 20.11
N CYS A 323 10.35 4.15 18.95
CA CYS A 323 11.04 3.64 17.77
C CYS A 323 12.55 3.67 17.90
N ALA A 324 13.11 4.71 18.52
CA ALA A 324 14.54 4.80 18.83
C ALA A 324 14.94 3.74 19.86
N ASP A 325 14.12 3.54 20.89
CA ASP A 325 14.32 2.55 21.93
C ASP A 325 14.24 1.13 21.39
N LEU A 326 13.25 0.82 20.53
CA LEU A 326 13.18 -0.46 19.82
C LEU A 326 14.42 -0.72 18.96
N ARG A 327 15.00 0.33 18.38
CA ARG A 327 16.22 0.25 17.58
C ARG A 327 17.47 0.11 18.46
N ALA A 328 17.54 0.86 19.55
CA ALA A 328 18.70 0.92 20.45
C ALA A 328 18.80 -0.32 21.35
N ALA A 329 17.66 -0.85 21.83
CA ALA A 329 17.63 -2.02 22.70
C ALA A 329 18.09 -3.31 21.99
N GLY A 330 18.01 -3.37 20.67
CA GLY A 330 18.27 -4.58 19.91
C GLY A 330 17.33 -5.73 20.33
N LEU A 331 16.71 -6.34 19.36
CA LEU A 331 16.00 -7.60 19.64
C LEU A 331 17.02 -8.72 19.91
N PRO A 332 16.64 -9.77 20.67
CA PRO A 332 17.50 -10.95 20.84
C PRO A 332 18.01 -11.43 19.48
N SER A 333 19.21 -11.99 19.43
CA SER A 333 19.96 -12.33 18.21
C SER A 333 19.20 -13.16 17.15
N LYS A 334 18.07 -13.75 17.55
CA LYS A 334 17.21 -14.55 16.67
C LYS A 334 16.07 -13.73 16.00
N TRP A 335 15.88 -12.47 16.38
CA TRP A 335 14.86 -11.59 15.83
C TRP A 335 15.48 -10.46 15.01
N ALA A 336 14.94 -10.21 13.85
CA ALA A 336 15.25 -9.02 13.04
C ALA A 336 14.12 -8.01 13.16
N LEU A 337 14.45 -6.72 13.30
CA LEU A 337 13.50 -5.61 13.38
C LEU A 337 13.50 -4.82 12.08
N ARG A 338 12.32 -4.67 11.48
CA ARG A 338 12.09 -3.72 10.39
C ARG A 338 11.10 -2.67 10.88
N LEU A 339 11.52 -1.41 10.90
CA LEU A 339 10.63 -0.29 11.18
C LEU A 339 9.89 0.14 9.93
N ASP A 340 8.68 0.67 10.10
CA ASP A 340 7.81 1.18 9.02
C ASP A 340 7.55 0.10 7.94
N PRO A 341 7.04 -1.08 8.32
CA PRO A 341 6.73 -2.14 7.37
C PRO A 341 5.55 -1.76 6.47
N GLU A 342 5.34 -2.55 5.43
CA GLU A 342 4.18 -2.38 4.55
C GLU A 342 2.87 -2.59 5.32
N PRO A 343 1.82 -1.80 4.99
CA PRO A 343 0.51 -1.96 5.60
C PRO A 343 -0.10 -3.34 5.34
N LEU A 344 -0.83 -3.85 6.33
CA LEU A 344 -1.57 -5.10 6.21
C LEU A 344 -2.94 -4.85 5.58
N VAL A 345 -3.12 -5.30 4.34
CA VAL A 345 -4.39 -5.15 3.60
C VAL A 345 -5.28 -6.37 3.85
N TYR A 346 -6.56 -6.14 4.17
CA TYR A 346 -7.60 -7.17 4.34
C TYR A 346 -8.93 -6.74 3.71
N ALA A 347 -9.91 -7.61 3.63
CA ALA A 347 -11.17 -7.39 2.89
C ALA A 347 -12.09 -6.29 3.45
N GLY A 348 -11.73 -5.62 4.54
CA GLY A 348 -12.51 -4.54 5.16
C GLY A 348 -11.68 -3.31 5.48
N GLY A 349 -10.43 -3.24 5.01
CA GLY A 349 -9.57 -2.09 5.28
C GLY A 349 -8.08 -2.43 5.33
N VAL A 350 -7.35 -1.57 6.01
CA VAL A 350 -5.90 -1.65 6.11
C VAL A 350 -5.46 -1.38 7.54
N LEU A 351 -4.52 -2.15 8.05
CA LEU A 351 -3.83 -1.90 9.32
C LEU A 351 -2.41 -1.39 9.05
N ALA A 352 -2.00 -0.36 9.77
CA ALA A 352 -0.67 0.22 9.66
C ALA A 352 0.19 -0.19 10.87
N PRO A 353 1.03 -1.22 10.76
CA PRO A 353 1.91 -1.62 11.83
C PRO A 353 3.09 -0.63 11.95
N LEU A 354 3.58 -0.47 13.17
CA LEU A 354 4.72 0.35 13.49
C LEU A 354 6.04 -0.33 13.10
N ALA A 355 6.13 -1.61 13.43
CA ALA A 355 7.31 -2.40 13.22
C ALA A 355 6.94 -3.84 12.86
N LEU A 356 7.87 -4.52 12.24
CA LEU A 356 7.82 -5.93 11.92
C LEU A 356 9.00 -6.64 12.59
N CYS A 357 8.71 -7.55 13.50
CA CYS A 357 9.66 -8.46 14.10
C CYS A 357 9.67 -9.76 13.30
N MET A 358 10.82 -10.15 12.81
CA MET A 358 10.99 -11.35 11.99
C MET A 358 11.89 -12.36 12.71
N ARG A 359 11.46 -13.62 12.75
CA ARG A 359 12.28 -14.73 13.24
C ARG A 359 12.02 -15.94 12.36
N GLN A 360 13.03 -16.40 11.64
CA GLN A 360 12.87 -17.47 10.64
C GLN A 360 11.68 -17.16 9.72
N ASN A 361 10.63 -17.95 9.80
CA ASN A 361 9.43 -17.90 8.98
C ASN A 361 8.27 -17.11 9.61
N ARG A 362 8.47 -16.57 10.81
CA ARG A 362 7.43 -15.81 11.52
C ARG A 362 7.55 -14.33 11.27
N ARG A 363 6.41 -13.70 11.12
CA ARG A 363 6.25 -12.26 10.92
C ARG A 363 5.27 -11.73 11.95
N VAL A 364 5.79 -11.11 13.00
CA VAL A 364 4.99 -10.49 14.05
C VAL A 364 4.99 -8.98 13.86
N TYR A 365 3.82 -8.44 13.58
CA TYR A 365 3.64 -7.00 13.38
C TYR A 365 3.27 -6.35 14.71
N LEU A 366 4.02 -5.34 15.11
CA LEU A 366 3.70 -4.49 16.25
C LEU A 366 2.68 -3.45 15.80
N LEU A 367 1.43 -3.60 16.24
CA LEU A 367 0.34 -2.76 15.81
C LEU A 367 -0.15 -1.88 16.96
N PRO A 368 0.00 -0.56 16.85
CA PRO A 368 -0.49 0.34 17.87
C PRO A 368 -2.01 0.51 17.79
N VAL A 369 -2.62 0.58 18.94
CA VAL A 369 -4.07 0.68 19.14
C VAL A 369 -4.37 1.87 20.04
N GLU A 370 -4.80 2.97 19.41
CA GLU A 370 -4.98 4.26 20.08
C GLU A 370 -6.37 4.43 20.72
N SER A 371 -7.32 3.61 20.34
CA SER A 371 -8.70 3.71 20.81
C SER A 371 -9.43 2.38 20.71
N GLN A 372 -10.55 2.27 21.39
CA GLN A 372 -11.44 1.11 21.30
C GLN A 372 -11.91 0.89 19.87
N ALA A 373 -12.23 1.95 19.12
CA ALA A 373 -12.61 1.83 17.71
C ALA A 373 -11.51 1.23 16.83
N THR A 374 -10.24 1.52 17.16
CA THR A 374 -9.10 0.88 16.48
C THR A 374 -9.01 -0.60 16.84
N LEU A 375 -9.26 -0.95 18.11
CA LEU A 375 -9.27 -2.33 18.58
C LEU A 375 -10.37 -3.15 17.90
N ASP A 376 -11.57 -2.59 17.77
CA ASP A 376 -12.70 -3.21 17.06
C ASP A 376 -12.39 -3.43 15.56
N ARG A 377 -11.62 -2.52 14.95
CA ARG A 377 -11.14 -2.67 13.57
C ARG A 377 -10.14 -3.83 13.46
N VAL A 378 -9.23 -3.94 14.42
CA VAL A 378 -8.28 -5.05 14.49
C VAL A 378 -9.01 -6.37 14.65
N GLU A 379 -10.00 -6.44 15.55
CA GLU A 379 -10.82 -7.65 15.75
C GLU A 379 -11.45 -8.13 14.44
N ARG A 380 -12.02 -7.22 13.66
CA ARG A 380 -12.59 -7.53 12.34
C ARG A 380 -11.54 -7.97 11.32
N ALA A 381 -10.30 -7.49 11.43
CA ALA A 381 -9.23 -7.85 10.52
C ALA A 381 -8.61 -9.22 10.82
N LEU A 382 -8.59 -9.66 12.08
CA LEU A 382 -7.92 -10.90 12.51
C LEU A 382 -8.29 -12.15 11.71
N PRO A 383 -9.59 -12.44 11.39
CA PRO A 383 -9.93 -13.60 10.58
C PRO A 383 -9.28 -13.61 9.19
N HIS A 384 -9.10 -12.42 8.60
CA HIS A 384 -8.50 -12.24 7.27
C HIS A 384 -6.97 -12.30 7.28
N LEU A 385 -6.35 -12.16 8.45
CA LEU A 385 -4.90 -12.15 8.63
C LEU A 385 -4.36 -13.50 9.12
N ARG A 386 -5.23 -14.42 9.52
CA ARG A 386 -4.82 -15.77 9.98
C ARG A 386 -3.92 -16.46 8.95
N GLY A 387 -2.77 -16.98 9.42
CA GLY A 387 -1.76 -17.63 8.59
C GLY A 387 -0.95 -16.72 7.67
N ARG A 388 -1.23 -15.39 7.69
CA ARG A 388 -0.51 -14.39 6.90
C ARG A 388 0.34 -13.44 7.75
N ALA A 389 -0.15 -13.10 8.94
CA ALA A 389 0.50 -12.17 9.86
C ALA A 389 0.10 -12.49 11.30
N ASP A 390 1.07 -12.50 12.18
CA ASP A 390 0.87 -12.48 13.63
C ASP A 390 0.86 -11.03 14.11
N LEU A 391 0.04 -10.70 15.10
CA LEU A 391 -0.09 -9.34 15.62
C LEU A 391 0.23 -9.30 17.12
N LEU A 392 1.10 -8.38 17.53
CA LEU A 392 1.25 -7.91 18.89
C LEU A 392 0.69 -6.49 18.98
N LEU A 393 -0.36 -6.31 19.78
CA LEU A 393 -1.07 -5.05 19.91
C LEU A 393 -0.44 -4.19 21.01
N LEU A 394 -0.19 -2.92 20.69
CA LEU A 394 0.37 -1.93 21.59
C LEU A 394 -0.71 -0.91 21.95
N ALA A 395 -1.46 -1.17 23.02
CA ALA A 395 -2.63 -0.42 23.36
C ALA A 395 -2.32 0.88 24.12
N ALA A 396 -3.03 1.95 23.78
CA ALA A 396 -3.05 3.16 24.59
C ALA A 396 -3.65 2.88 25.98
N PRO A 397 -3.31 3.68 27.01
CA PRO A 397 -3.90 3.54 28.33
C PRO A 397 -5.42 3.51 28.29
N GLY A 398 -6.04 2.54 28.95
CA GLY A 398 -7.49 2.37 29.01
C GLY A 398 -8.11 1.61 27.83
N VAL A 399 -7.35 1.21 26.84
CA VAL A 399 -7.81 0.34 25.76
C VAL A 399 -7.55 -1.11 26.15
N ALA A 400 -8.59 -1.94 26.17
CA ALA A 400 -8.48 -3.34 26.56
C ALA A 400 -9.47 -4.20 25.77
N TRP A 401 -9.14 -5.49 25.64
CA TRP A 401 -10.11 -6.46 25.14
C TRP A 401 -11.29 -6.60 26.12
N PRO A 402 -12.50 -6.84 25.62
CA PRO A 402 -13.62 -7.25 26.47
C PRO A 402 -13.24 -8.48 27.31
N GLU A 403 -13.78 -8.56 28.53
CA GLU A 403 -13.52 -9.67 29.42
C GLU A 403 -13.76 -11.04 28.76
N GLY A 404 -12.82 -11.96 28.95
CA GLY A 404 -12.86 -13.30 28.36
C GLY A 404 -12.53 -13.40 26.88
N ARG A 405 -12.16 -12.29 26.22
CA ARG A 405 -11.80 -12.26 24.80
C ARG A 405 -10.43 -11.63 24.60
N ALA A 406 -9.44 -12.43 24.19
CA ALA A 406 -8.11 -11.94 23.83
C ALA A 406 -7.61 -12.66 22.57
N PRO A 407 -8.15 -12.31 21.38
CA PRO A 407 -7.82 -13.04 20.14
C PRO A 407 -6.39 -12.77 19.65
N ALA A 408 -5.72 -11.76 20.20
CA ALA A 408 -4.30 -11.44 19.95
C ALA A 408 -3.67 -10.89 21.23
N PRO A 409 -2.35 -11.12 21.46
CA PRO A 409 -1.63 -10.51 22.57
C PRO A 409 -1.72 -8.99 22.53
N LEU A 410 -1.98 -8.37 23.68
CA LEU A 410 -2.13 -6.93 23.85
C LEU A 410 -1.23 -6.49 24.99
N LEU A 411 -0.37 -5.52 24.72
CA LEU A 411 0.49 -4.85 25.67
C LEU A 411 -0.01 -3.42 25.88
N ALA A 412 -0.35 -3.06 27.11
CA ALA A 412 -0.68 -1.68 27.46
C ALA A 412 0.61 -0.83 27.47
N ARG A 413 0.55 0.35 26.82
CA ARG A 413 1.60 1.36 26.88
C ARG A 413 1.54 2.09 28.22
N GLY A 414 2.70 2.55 28.69
CA GLY A 414 2.77 3.38 29.90
C GLY A 414 2.10 4.74 29.72
N PRO A 415 1.91 5.49 30.83
CA PRO A 415 1.20 6.78 30.81
C PRO A 415 1.82 7.84 29.89
N ASP A 416 3.13 7.75 29.64
CA ASP A 416 3.89 8.65 28.76
C ASP A 416 4.10 8.09 27.36
N ASP A 417 3.23 7.18 26.90
CA ASP A 417 3.40 6.45 25.64
C ASP A 417 4.71 5.65 25.55
N THR A 418 5.30 5.32 26.69
CA THR A 418 6.51 4.51 26.77
C THR A 418 6.20 3.04 26.53
N LEU A 419 7.09 2.35 25.84
CA LEU A 419 7.07 0.91 25.68
C LEU A 419 8.07 0.26 26.63
N ASP A 420 7.58 -0.67 27.43
CA ASP A 420 8.47 -1.59 28.13
C ASP A 420 8.99 -2.65 27.16
N LEU A 421 10.21 -2.42 26.68
CA LEU A 421 10.84 -3.28 25.69
C LEU A 421 11.11 -4.69 26.21
N GLN A 422 11.37 -4.84 27.50
CA GLN A 422 11.56 -6.17 28.10
C GLN A 422 10.27 -6.96 28.04
N THR A 423 9.13 -6.33 28.30
CA THR A 423 7.82 -6.95 28.16
C THR A 423 7.50 -7.26 26.69
N VAL A 424 7.85 -6.38 25.73
CA VAL A 424 7.71 -6.67 24.28
C VAL A 424 8.50 -7.93 23.91
N ILE A 425 9.77 -8.01 24.32
CA ILE A 425 10.65 -9.14 24.05
C ILE A 425 10.09 -10.42 24.71
N ALA A 426 9.67 -10.33 25.98
CA ALA A 426 9.09 -11.46 26.70
C ALA A 426 7.84 -12.00 26.00
N LEU A 427 6.94 -11.12 25.53
CA LEU A 427 5.75 -11.52 24.78
C LEU A 427 6.10 -12.13 23.42
N LEU A 428 7.07 -11.57 22.70
CA LEU A 428 7.55 -12.15 21.44
C LEU A 428 8.10 -13.57 21.66
N GLU A 429 8.92 -13.78 22.68
CA GLU A 429 9.45 -15.10 22.99
C GLU A 429 8.38 -16.07 23.53
N GLN A 430 7.47 -15.58 24.37
CA GLN A 430 6.38 -16.41 24.92
C GLN A 430 5.43 -16.92 23.85
N HIS A 431 4.99 -16.05 22.94
CA HIS A 431 3.97 -16.40 21.95
C HIS A 431 4.55 -16.98 20.66
N TRP A 432 5.76 -16.57 20.28
CA TRP A 432 6.37 -16.92 18.99
C TRP A 432 7.83 -17.36 19.09
N GLY A 433 8.37 -17.46 20.29
CA GLY A 433 9.75 -17.87 20.54
C GLY A 433 10.03 -19.35 20.27
N GLN A 434 9.01 -20.19 20.31
CA GLN A 434 9.15 -21.59 19.93
C GLN A 434 9.20 -21.74 18.42
N GLU A 435 10.00 -22.67 17.93
CA GLU A 435 9.99 -23.02 16.52
C GLU A 435 8.57 -23.40 16.11
N ALA A 436 8.06 -22.78 15.03
CA ALA A 436 6.80 -23.23 14.47
C ALA A 436 6.99 -24.72 14.14
N PRO A 437 6.10 -25.63 14.59
CA PRO A 437 6.17 -26.99 14.13
C PRO A 437 6.16 -26.93 12.59
N VAL A 438 7.19 -27.47 11.98
CA VAL A 438 7.18 -27.71 10.55
C VAL A 438 5.94 -28.58 10.34
N PRO A 439 4.93 -28.12 9.56
CA PRO A 439 3.76 -28.94 9.34
C PRO A 439 4.26 -30.30 8.87
N ALA A 440 3.85 -31.35 9.58
CA ALA A 440 4.20 -32.70 9.18
C ALA A 440 3.79 -32.84 7.71
N VAL A 441 4.78 -33.00 6.84
CA VAL A 441 4.54 -33.23 5.42
C VAL A 441 3.81 -34.55 5.37
N THR A 442 2.51 -34.51 5.12
CA THR A 442 1.76 -35.70 4.79
C THR A 442 2.38 -36.27 3.52
N GLU A 443 2.68 -37.55 3.52
CA GLU A 443 3.48 -38.26 2.51
C GLU A 443 3.03 -38.10 1.04
N ASP A 444 1.92 -37.41 0.78
CA ASP A 444 1.35 -37.21 -0.56
C ASP A 444 1.63 -35.84 -1.20
N ILE A 445 2.39 -34.97 -0.55
CA ILE A 445 2.70 -33.65 -1.14
C ILE A 445 4.04 -33.73 -1.85
N SER A 446 4.08 -33.52 -3.16
CA SER A 446 5.36 -33.47 -3.90
C SER A 446 6.31 -32.46 -3.22
N PRO A 447 7.62 -32.75 -3.13
CA PRO A 447 8.61 -31.85 -2.53
C PRO A 447 8.52 -30.43 -3.07
N LEU A 448 8.17 -30.30 -4.36
CA LEU A 448 7.95 -29.01 -5.03
C LEU A 448 6.73 -28.27 -4.49
N THR A 449 5.61 -28.97 -4.28
CA THR A 449 4.39 -28.37 -3.69
C THR A 449 4.63 -27.90 -2.26
N ALA A 450 5.39 -28.66 -1.48
CA ALA A 450 5.83 -28.26 -0.14
C ALA A 450 6.72 -27.01 -0.19
N LEU A 451 7.67 -26.93 -1.13
CA LEU A 451 8.53 -25.78 -1.35
C LEU A 451 7.73 -24.55 -1.80
N LEU A 452 6.81 -24.71 -2.75
CA LEU A 452 5.93 -23.62 -3.19
C LEU A 452 5.01 -23.13 -2.08
N GLY A 453 4.46 -24.03 -1.27
CA GLY A 453 3.69 -23.67 -0.09
C GLY A 453 4.54 -22.87 0.91
N ARG A 454 5.82 -23.22 1.02
CA ARG A 454 6.77 -22.52 1.86
C ARG A 454 7.13 -21.14 1.30
N VAL A 455 7.48 -21.03 0.02
CA VAL A 455 7.73 -19.74 -0.66
C VAL A 455 6.51 -18.81 -0.57
N ARG A 456 5.30 -19.34 -0.73
CA ARG A 456 4.07 -18.54 -0.61
C ARG A 456 3.84 -18.00 0.81
N ARG A 457 4.21 -18.76 1.84
CA ARG A 457 4.06 -18.31 3.24
C ARG A 457 5.16 -17.38 3.69
N GLU A 458 6.38 -17.62 3.25
CA GLU A 458 7.60 -16.99 3.76
C GLU A 458 8.14 -15.88 2.86
N GLY A 459 7.70 -15.86 1.60
CA GLY A 459 8.09 -14.87 0.59
C GLY A 459 9.52 -15.05 0.04
N LEU A 460 10.40 -15.70 0.80
CA LEU A 460 11.78 -16.03 0.41
C LEU A 460 12.18 -17.33 1.11
N VAL A 461 12.85 -18.21 0.39
CA VAL A 461 13.47 -19.43 0.91
C VAL A 461 14.90 -19.42 0.41
N SER A 462 15.87 -19.71 1.27
CA SER A 462 17.27 -19.80 0.84
C SER A 462 17.48 -20.98 -0.11
N ALA A 463 18.48 -20.88 -0.99
CA ALA A 463 18.81 -21.98 -1.90
C ALA A 463 19.11 -23.29 -1.16
N ALA A 464 19.78 -23.23 0.01
CA ALA A 464 20.07 -24.39 0.83
C ALA A 464 18.78 -25.03 1.41
N GLU A 465 17.83 -24.24 1.86
CA GLU A 465 16.54 -24.73 2.36
C GLU A 465 15.67 -25.30 1.23
N ALA A 466 15.70 -24.67 0.06
CA ALA A 466 15.02 -25.19 -1.13
C ALA A 466 15.56 -26.56 -1.54
N LEU A 467 16.88 -26.73 -1.61
CA LEU A 467 17.54 -27.98 -1.92
C LEU A 467 17.26 -29.06 -0.87
N ALA A 468 17.26 -28.70 0.42
CA ALA A 468 16.91 -29.63 1.50
C ALA A 468 15.47 -30.14 1.39
N VAL A 469 14.51 -29.31 0.99
CA VAL A 469 13.11 -29.71 0.77
C VAL A 469 12.95 -30.60 -0.46
N LEU A 470 13.75 -30.34 -1.51
CA LEU A 470 13.71 -31.11 -2.76
C LEU A 470 14.49 -32.42 -2.64
N GLY A 471 15.21 -32.66 -1.54
CA GLY A 471 16.02 -33.87 -1.33
C GLY A 471 17.32 -33.89 -2.16
N GLU A 472 17.72 -32.77 -2.75
CA GLU A 472 18.97 -32.64 -3.49
C GLU A 472 20.11 -32.24 -2.54
N ALA A 473 21.23 -32.94 -2.58
CA ALA A 473 22.43 -32.51 -1.86
C ALA A 473 22.94 -31.18 -2.45
N PRO A 474 23.38 -30.21 -1.60
CA PRO A 474 23.94 -28.97 -2.12
C PRO A 474 25.15 -29.27 -2.99
N ALA A 475 25.10 -28.86 -4.26
CA ALA A 475 26.24 -28.94 -5.16
C ALA A 475 27.40 -28.13 -4.57
N ALA A 476 28.53 -28.76 -4.35
CA ALA A 476 29.76 -28.12 -3.90
C ALA A 476 30.31 -27.23 -5.03
N GLY A 477 29.78 -26.03 -5.18
CA GLY A 477 30.26 -25.04 -6.14
C GLY A 477 29.40 -23.76 -6.10
N PRO A 478 29.99 -22.60 -6.42
CA PRO A 478 29.21 -21.37 -6.50
C PRO A 478 28.19 -21.48 -7.64
N LEU A 479 26.93 -21.20 -7.32
CA LEU A 479 25.87 -21.02 -8.31
C LEU A 479 26.23 -19.82 -9.21
N PRO A 480 26.01 -19.92 -10.52
CA PRO A 480 26.30 -18.84 -11.46
C PRO A 480 25.42 -17.60 -11.23
#